data_0dd961a58095b5d2358f396b27414f11
#
_entry.id   0dd961a58095b5d2358f396b27414f11
#
_cell.length_a   1.000
_cell.length_b   1.000
_cell.length_c   1.000
_cell.angle_alpha   90.00
_cell.angle_beta   90.00
_cell.angle_gamma   90.00
#
_symmetry.space_group_name_H-M   'P 1'
#
loop_
_entity.id
_entity.type
_entity.pdbx_description
1 polymer ?
#
loop_
_entity_poly.entity_id
_entity_poly.type
_entity_poly.pdbx_seq_one_letter_code
_entity_poly.pdbx_strand_id
1 'polypeptide(L)' 'MNATQSKMARAALGLGVRDLAKSASVSPDTVARLERGEELKPATVAAIRTALETAGVEFIPENGGGAGVRLTKASES' A
#
# COMPACT_ATOMS: atom_id res chain seq x y z
N MET A 1 7.42 -3.29 0.32
CA MET A 1 6.21 -3.12 -0.51
C MET A 1 6.62 -2.59 -1.87
N ASN A 2 6.11 -3.20 -2.92
CA ASN A 2 6.36 -2.74 -4.28
C ASN A 2 5.11 -2.12 -4.90
N ALA A 3 5.23 -1.65 -6.14
CA ALA A 3 4.13 -0.98 -6.83
C ALA A 3 2.89 -1.86 -6.92
N THR A 4 3.08 -3.13 -7.27
CA THR A 4 1.98 -4.07 -7.43
C THR A 4 1.28 -4.33 -6.10
N GLN A 5 2.03 -4.46 -5.03
CA GLN A 5 1.45 -4.67 -3.70
C GLN A 5 0.61 -3.47 -3.25
N SER A 6 1.04 -2.24 -3.59
CA SER A 6 0.25 -1.06 -3.28
C SER A 6 -1.09 -1.09 -3.99
N LYS A 7 -1.10 -1.45 -5.27
CA LYS A 7 -2.35 -1.57 -6.03
C LYS A 7 -3.24 -2.66 -5.46
N MET A 8 -2.66 -3.81 -5.12
CA MET A 8 -3.41 -4.92 -4.55
C MET A 8 -4.04 -4.54 -3.20
N ALA A 9 -3.27 -3.85 -2.36
CA ALA A 9 -3.75 -3.42 -1.06
C ALA A 9 -4.91 -2.43 -1.20
N ARG A 10 -4.78 -1.45 -2.11
CA ARG A 10 -5.87 -0.51 -2.36
C ARG A 10 -7.13 -1.23 -2.82
N ALA A 11 -6.97 -2.18 -3.76
CA ALA A 11 -8.10 -2.94 -4.26
C ALA A 11 -8.76 -3.75 -3.15
N ALA A 12 -7.96 -4.39 -2.32
CA ALA A 12 -8.49 -5.19 -1.20
C ALA A 12 -9.27 -4.34 -0.21
N LEU A 13 -8.85 -3.09 0.00
CA LEU A 13 -9.47 -2.18 0.97
C LEU A 13 -10.54 -1.29 0.34
N GLY A 14 -10.69 -1.31 -0.98
CA GLY A 14 -11.62 -0.42 -1.66
C GLY A 14 -11.19 1.04 -1.65
N LEU A 15 -9.88 1.31 -1.58
CA LEU A 15 -9.36 2.67 -1.52
C LEU A 15 -8.94 3.17 -2.90
N GLY A 16 -9.28 4.42 -3.20
CA GLY A 16 -8.73 5.10 -4.34
C GLY A 16 -7.35 5.68 -4.02
N VAL A 17 -6.67 6.18 -5.05
CA VAL A 17 -5.36 6.80 -4.88
C VAL A 17 -5.44 8.00 -3.93
N ARG A 18 -6.49 8.82 -4.06
CA ARG A 18 -6.66 10.01 -3.21
C ARG A 18 -6.88 9.63 -1.76
N ASP A 19 -7.63 8.56 -1.51
CA ASP A 19 -7.89 8.08 -0.15
C ASP A 19 -6.59 7.66 0.52
N LEU A 20 -5.78 6.89 -0.21
CA LEU A 20 -4.50 6.43 0.32
C LEU A 20 -3.55 7.60 0.56
N ALA A 21 -3.51 8.54 -0.40
CA ALA A 21 -2.64 9.71 -0.26
C ALA A 21 -2.99 10.50 1.00
N LYS A 22 -4.27 10.71 1.25
CA LYS A 22 -4.72 11.42 2.45
C LYS A 22 -4.31 10.69 3.71
N SER A 23 -4.51 9.39 3.77
CA SER A 23 -4.16 8.59 4.93
C SER A 23 -2.66 8.58 5.20
N ALA A 24 -1.85 8.61 4.15
CA ALA A 24 -0.39 8.58 4.27
C ALA A 24 0.21 9.99 4.39
N SER A 25 -0.60 11.03 4.29
CA SER A 25 -0.16 12.43 4.32
C SER A 25 0.82 12.75 3.20
N VAL A 26 0.54 12.23 2.01
CA VAL A 26 1.31 12.50 0.81
C VAL A 26 0.37 12.98 -0.29
N SER A 27 0.92 13.48 -1.40
CA SER A 27 0.09 13.89 -2.52
C SER A 27 -0.41 12.68 -3.31
N PRO A 28 -1.56 12.80 -3.99
CA PRO A 28 -2.00 11.73 -4.89
C PRO A 28 -0.98 11.41 -5.97
N ASP A 29 -0.24 12.41 -6.45
CA ASP A 29 0.81 12.19 -7.43
C ASP A 29 1.90 11.28 -6.87
N THR A 30 2.23 11.42 -5.59
CA THR A 30 3.23 10.58 -4.94
C THR A 30 2.80 9.12 -4.96
N VAL A 31 1.54 8.83 -4.65
CA VAL A 31 1.01 7.46 -4.71
C VAL A 31 1.05 6.95 -6.15
N ALA A 32 0.62 7.79 -7.11
CA ALA A 32 0.62 7.39 -8.52
C ALA A 32 2.03 7.05 -9.00
N ARG A 33 3.03 7.83 -8.59
CA ARG A 33 4.42 7.58 -8.96
C ARG A 33 4.93 6.27 -8.39
N LEU A 34 4.61 5.98 -7.12
CA LEU A 34 4.97 4.71 -6.54
C LEU A 34 4.38 3.56 -7.36
N GLU A 35 3.11 3.68 -7.73
CA GLU A 35 2.41 2.60 -8.42
C GLU A 35 2.78 2.48 -9.89
N ARG A 36 3.49 3.45 -10.43
CA ARG A 36 4.11 3.32 -11.76
C ARG A 36 5.49 2.66 -11.69
N GLY A 37 5.96 2.35 -10.49
CA GLY A 37 7.26 1.73 -10.31
C GLY A 37 8.40 2.70 -10.15
N GLU A 38 8.11 4.00 -9.96
CA GLU A 38 9.18 4.98 -9.73
C GLU A 38 9.76 4.81 -8.35
N GLU A 39 11.04 5.09 -8.23
CA GLU A 39 11.72 5.01 -6.96
C GLU A 39 11.44 6.26 -6.13
N LEU A 40 10.95 6.06 -4.91
CA LEU A 40 10.68 7.15 -3.98
C LEU A 40 11.58 7.02 -2.77
N LYS A 41 11.63 8.07 -1.96
CA LYS A 41 12.39 8.04 -0.70
C LYS A 41 11.86 6.92 0.19
N PRO A 42 12.74 6.19 0.88
CA PRO A 42 12.28 5.12 1.78
C PRO A 42 11.25 5.57 2.82
N ALA A 43 11.41 6.78 3.36
CA ALA A 43 10.46 7.30 4.34
C ALA A 43 9.07 7.50 3.73
N THR A 44 8.99 7.92 2.46
CA THR A 44 7.72 8.09 1.76
C THR A 44 7.05 6.73 1.53
N VAL A 45 7.82 5.73 1.10
CA VAL A 45 7.30 4.38 0.91
C VAL A 45 6.80 3.82 2.24
N ALA A 46 7.56 4.04 3.31
CA ALA A 46 7.19 3.57 4.64
C ALA A 46 5.88 4.21 5.12
N ALA A 47 5.67 5.49 4.83
CA ALA A 47 4.43 6.18 5.21
C ALA A 47 3.22 5.58 4.49
N ILE A 48 3.37 5.27 3.20
CA ILE A 48 2.29 4.67 2.41
C ILE A 48 2.01 3.26 2.92
N ARG A 49 3.06 2.48 3.18
CA ARG A 49 2.91 1.13 3.72
C ARG A 49 2.19 1.14 5.06
N THR A 50 2.59 2.02 5.97
CA THR A 50 1.97 2.12 7.29
C THR A 50 0.49 2.47 7.17
N ALA A 51 0.14 3.39 6.26
CA ALA A 51 -1.25 3.76 6.05
C ALA A 51 -2.09 2.55 5.62
N LEU A 52 -1.56 1.74 4.72
CA LEU A 52 -2.25 0.55 4.25
C LEU A 52 -2.35 -0.51 5.34
N GLU A 53 -1.28 -0.72 6.10
CA GLU A 53 -1.31 -1.68 7.21
C GLU A 53 -2.32 -1.27 8.26
N THR A 54 -2.36 0.01 8.60
CA THR A 54 -3.33 0.53 9.56
C THR A 54 -4.75 0.35 9.05
N ALA A 55 -4.96 0.44 7.75
CA ALA A 55 -6.28 0.27 7.15
C ALA A 55 -6.74 -1.19 7.10
N GLY A 56 -5.83 -2.15 7.32
CA GLY A 56 -6.25 -3.54 7.48
C GLY A 56 -5.66 -4.54 6.52
N VAL A 57 -4.45 -4.31 6.00
CA VAL A 57 -3.77 -5.33 5.19
C VAL A 57 -2.43 -5.69 5.82
N GLU A 58 -1.96 -6.89 5.49
CA GLU A 58 -0.58 -7.25 5.76
C GLU A 58 0.10 -7.58 4.44
N PHE A 59 1.37 -7.23 4.34
CA PHE A 59 2.14 -7.46 3.13
C PHE A 59 2.89 -8.78 3.25
N ILE A 60 2.80 -9.58 2.20
CA ILE A 60 3.45 -10.88 2.13
C ILE A 60 4.68 -10.71 1.26
N PRO A 61 5.89 -10.88 1.83
CA PRO A 61 7.10 -10.73 1.03
C PRO A 61 7.21 -11.85 0.02
N GLU A 62 7.98 -11.59 -1.02
CA GLU A 62 8.26 -12.62 -1.99
C GLU A 62 9.06 -13.73 -1.33
N ASN A 63 8.54 -14.95 -1.39
CA ASN A 63 9.10 -16.07 -0.67
C ASN A 63 8.80 -17.35 -1.46
N GLY A 64 9.24 -17.35 -2.72
CA GLY A 64 9.02 -18.48 -3.61
C GLY A 64 7.67 -18.45 -4.31
N GLY A 65 6.72 -17.70 -3.80
CA GLY A 65 5.37 -17.61 -4.37
C GLY A 65 4.98 -16.24 -4.87
N GLY A 66 5.93 -15.31 -4.91
CA GLY A 66 5.66 -13.94 -5.30
C GLY A 66 5.14 -13.09 -4.15
N ALA A 67 5.33 -11.78 -4.25
CA ALA A 67 4.88 -10.83 -3.25
C ALA A 67 3.36 -10.67 -3.32
N GLY A 68 2.71 -10.46 -2.18
CA GLY A 68 1.27 -10.30 -2.15
C GLY A 68 0.79 -9.49 -0.96
N VAL A 69 -0.50 -9.48 -0.78
CA VAL A 69 -1.15 -8.84 0.38
C VAL A 69 -2.34 -9.70 0.80
N ARG A 70 -2.75 -9.53 2.05
CA ARG A 70 -4.02 -10.10 2.50
C ARG A 70 -4.64 -9.18 3.53
N LEU A 71 -5.97 -9.28 3.66
CA LEU A 71 -6.67 -8.53 4.70
C LEU A 71 -6.35 -9.15 6.05
N THR A 72 -6.20 -8.31 7.07
CA THR A 72 -5.94 -8.79 8.42
C THR A 72 -7.26 -9.13 9.10
N LYS A 73 -7.23 -10.05 10.04
CA LYS A 73 -8.43 -10.42 10.78
C LYS A 73 -8.97 -9.27 11.61
N ALA A 74 -8.10 -8.37 12.05
CA ALA A 74 -8.52 -7.23 12.85
C ALA A 74 -9.51 -6.36 12.10
N SER A 75 -9.48 -6.35 10.77
CA SER A 75 -10.38 -5.55 9.96
C SER A 75 -11.82 -6.08 9.97
N GLU A 76 -12.04 -7.26 10.51
CA GLU A 76 -13.36 -7.88 10.54
C GLU A 76 -14.16 -7.48 11.77
N SER A 77 -13.58 -6.87 12.74
CA SER A 77 -14.25 -6.56 14.01
C SER A 77 -15.25 -5.43 13.90
#